data_be42825e42cb6db1c1ab3a943e64dffa
#
_entry.id   be42825e42cb6db1c1ab3a943e64dffa
#
_cell.length_a   1.000
_cell.length_b   1.000
_cell.length_c   1.000
_cell.angle_alpha   90.00
_cell.angle_beta   90.00
_cell.angle_gamma   90.00
#
_symmetry.space_group_name_H-M   'P 1'
#
loop_
_entity.id
_entity.type
_entity.pdbx_description
1 polymer ?
#
loop_
_entity_poly.entity_id
_entity_poly.type
_entity_poly.pdbx_seq_one_letter_code
_entity_poly.pdbx_strand_id
1 'polypeptide(L)'
;NEIASVVTSMEAMRLSLSNLVAGVRQGSESVSTASAEIAQGNHNLSMRTEQQASALQQTAASMEQLGSTVKQNADNAIHANRLAHSASTVAQQGGDVVAMVVTTMKDINDSSRKINDIISVIDGIAFQTNILALNAAVEAARAGDQGRGFAVVASEVRNLAQRSAAAAKEIKQLITESVGRVEHGTALVDKAG
;
A
#
# COMPACT_ATOMS: atom_id res chain seq x y z
N ASN A 1 -67.32 -81.48 64.41
CA ASN A 1 -66.13 -80.88 64.03
C ASN A 1 -66.22 -79.67 63.07
N GLU A 2 -67.45 -79.07 62.95
CA GLU A 2 -67.72 -77.86 62.16
C GLU A 2 -66.98 -76.67 62.73
N ILE A 3 -66.87 -76.51 64.05
CA ILE A 3 -66.13 -75.43 64.72
C ILE A 3 -64.65 -75.38 64.32
N ALA A 4 -63.98 -76.53 64.21
CA ALA A 4 -62.56 -76.65 63.79
C ALA A 4 -62.38 -76.19 62.31
N SER A 5 -63.33 -76.51 61.46
CA SER A 5 -63.28 -76.08 60.05
C SER A 5 -63.44 -74.57 59.90
N VAL A 6 -64.33 -73.97 60.72
CA VAL A 6 -64.58 -72.48 60.75
C VAL A 6 -63.30 -71.77 61.26
N VAL A 7 -62.69 -72.27 62.33
CA VAL A 7 -61.43 -71.69 62.85
C VAL A 7 -60.29 -71.77 61.86
N THR A 8 -60.15 -72.89 61.11
CA THR A 8 -59.09 -73.03 60.05
C THR A 8 -59.39 -72.05 58.86
N SER A 9 -60.60 -71.92 58.47
CA SER A 9 -61.01 -70.92 57.42
C SER A 9 -60.75 -69.47 57.82
N MET A 10 -61.04 -69.13 59.09
CA MET A 10 -60.75 -67.80 59.68
C MET A 10 -59.21 -67.55 59.72
N GLU A 11 -58.42 -68.54 60.10
CA GLU A 11 -56.95 -68.39 60.10
C GLU A 11 -56.44 -68.22 58.71
N ALA A 12 -56.91 -68.99 57.73
CA ALA A 12 -56.51 -68.78 56.31
C ALA A 12 -56.88 -67.44 55.76
N MET A 13 -58.06 -66.93 56.10
CA MET A 13 -58.53 -65.55 55.78
C MET A 13 -57.63 -64.49 56.43
N ARG A 14 -57.29 -64.66 57.73
CA ARG A 14 -56.34 -63.74 58.43
C ARG A 14 -54.97 -63.68 57.77
N LEU A 15 -54.42 -64.85 57.40
CA LEU A 15 -53.11 -64.94 56.70
C LEU A 15 -53.18 -64.28 55.33
N SER A 16 -54.24 -64.50 54.53
CA SER A 16 -54.43 -63.89 53.23
C SER A 16 -54.55 -62.36 53.36
N LEU A 17 -55.34 -61.85 54.29
CA LEU A 17 -55.46 -60.40 54.59
C LEU A 17 -54.10 -59.84 55.01
N SER A 18 -53.37 -60.50 55.89
CA SER A 18 -52.03 -60.08 56.32
C SER A 18 -51.02 -59.95 55.11
N ASN A 19 -51.03 -60.92 54.21
CA ASN A 19 -50.20 -60.92 53.03
C ASN A 19 -50.65 -59.81 52.02
N LEU A 20 -51.94 -59.56 51.88
CA LEU A 20 -52.46 -58.47 51.07
C LEU A 20 -52.03 -57.10 51.59
N VAL A 21 -52.19 -56.89 52.93
CA VAL A 21 -51.76 -55.64 53.56
C VAL A 21 -50.23 -55.45 53.44
N ALA A 22 -49.46 -56.49 53.64
CA ALA A 22 -48.01 -56.42 53.46
C ALA A 22 -47.63 -56.07 52.01
N GLY A 23 -48.29 -56.69 51.03
CA GLY A 23 -48.07 -56.38 49.61
C GLY A 23 -48.44 -54.92 49.22
N VAL A 24 -49.61 -54.45 49.73
CA VAL A 24 -50.02 -53.04 49.53
C VAL A 24 -49.03 -52.06 50.18
N ARG A 25 -48.55 -52.36 51.37
CA ARG A 25 -47.59 -51.53 52.09
C ARG A 25 -46.27 -51.46 51.32
N GLN A 26 -45.74 -52.59 50.87
CA GLN A 26 -44.50 -52.67 50.09
C GLN A 26 -44.66 -51.92 48.75
N GLY A 27 -45.77 -52.06 48.02
CA GLY A 27 -46.11 -51.33 46.83
C GLY A 27 -46.14 -49.83 47.07
N SER A 28 -46.76 -49.37 48.18
CA SER A 28 -46.83 -47.96 48.57
C SER A 28 -45.44 -47.36 48.88
N GLU A 29 -44.57 -48.10 49.57
CA GLU A 29 -43.19 -47.70 49.84
C GLU A 29 -42.38 -47.59 48.54
N SER A 30 -42.54 -48.53 47.60
CA SER A 30 -41.89 -48.49 46.29
C SER A 30 -42.34 -47.28 45.44
N VAL A 31 -43.67 -46.96 45.43
CA VAL A 31 -44.19 -45.78 44.77
C VAL A 31 -43.69 -44.49 45.42
N SER A 32 -43.60 -44.45 46.76
CA SER A 32 -43.07 -43.31 47.50
C SER A 32 -41.60 -43.03 47.11
N THR A 33 -40.76 -44.10 47.08
CA THR A 33 -39.34 -44.00 46.67
C THR A 33 -39.17 -43.56 45.24
N ALA A 34 -39.91 -44.16 44.31
CA ALA A 34 -39.87 -43.77 42.89
C ALA A 34 -40.34 -42.31 42.69
N SER A 35 -41.36 -41.85 43.46
CA SER A 35 -41.81 -40.45 43.37
C SER A 35 -40.75 -39.46 43.87
N ALA A 36 -39.99 -39.84 44.93
CA ALA A 36 -38.89 -39.01 45.44
C ALA A 36 -37.73 -38.93 44.40
N GLU A 37 -37.41 -40.07 43.77
CA GLU A 37 -36.40 -40.09 42.70
C GLU A 37 -36.81 -39.24 41.47
N ILE A 38 -38.09 -39.31 41.05
CA ILE A 38 -38.63 -38.47 39.99
C ILE A 38 -38.59 -36.99 40.40
N ALA A 39 -38.93 -36.61 41.63
CA ALA A 39 -38.83 -35.26 42.09
C ALA A 39 -37.40 -34.71 42.05
N GLN A 40 -36.41 -35.54 42.49
CA GLN A 40 -34.98 -35.20 42.43
C GLN A 40 -34.51 -35.09 40.98
N GLY A 41 -34.93 -36.01 40.10
CA GLY A 41 -34.62 -36.00 38.67
C GLY A 41 -35.17 -34.72 37.98
N ASN A 42 -36.41 -34.34 38.32
CA ASN A 42 -36.99 -33.09 37.79
C ASN A 42 -36.26 -31.83 38.27
N HIS A 43 -35.83 -31.80 39.54
CA HIS A 43 -35.04 -30.69 40.05
C HIS A 43 -33.70 -30.55 39.28
N ASN A 44 -33.00 -31.67 39.09
CA ASN A 44 -31.76 -31.70 38.31
C ASN A 44 -31.99 -31.25 36.82
N LEU A 45 -33.09 -31.69 36.23
CA LEU A 45 -33.47 -31.31 34.87
C LEU A 45 -33.75 -29.81 34.78
N SER A 46 -34.48 -29.24 35.78
CA SER A 46 -34.72 -27.79 35.85
C SER A 46 -33.44 -26.98 35.92
N MET A 47 -32.49 -27.34 36.81
CA MET A 47 -31.20 -26.69 36.92
C MET A 47 -30.39 -26.76 35.60
N ARG A 48 -30.36 -27.91 34.93
CA ARG A 48 -29.70 -28.07 33.66
C ARG A 48 -30.35 -27.21 32.55
N THR A 49 -31.68 -27.12 32.57
CA THR A 49 -32.42 -26.31 31.59
C THR A 49 -32.11 -24.82 31.76
N GLU A 50 -32.05 -24.34 33.04
CA GLU A 50 -31.65 -22.95 33.34
C GLU A 50 -30.20 -22.65 32.90
N GLN A 51 -29.27 -23.57 33.18
CA GLN A 51 -27.87 -23.44 32.71
C GLN A 51 -27.78 -23.41 31.17
N GLN A 52 -28.57 -24.27 30.52
CA GLN A 52 -28.60 -24.31 29.05
C GLN A 52 -29.23 -23.05 28.45
N ALA A 53 -30.27 -22.50 29.06
CA ALA A 53 -30.86 -21.22 28.66
C ALA A 53 -29.84 -20.08 28.77
N SER A 54 -29.11 -19.99 29.88
CA SER A 54 -28.04 -19.01 30.07
C SER A 54 -26.92 -19.16 29.01
N ALA A 55 -26.46 -20.39 28.73
CA ALA A 55 -25.47 -20.64 27.70
C ALA A 55 -25.95 -20.27 26.29
N LEU A 56 -27.23 -20.51 25.99
CA LEU A 56 -27.83 -20.09 24.73
C LEU A 56 -27.91 -18.56 24.60
N GLN A 57 -28.24 -17.84 25.67
CA GLN A 57 -28.23 -16.38 25.68
C GLN A 57 -26.82 -15.81 25.40
N GLN A 58 -25.81 -16.39 26.06
CA GLN A 58 -24.43 -16.00 25.83
C GLN A 58 -23.98 -16.29 24.38
N THR A 59 -24.38 -17.46 23.85
CA THR A 59 -24.10 -17.81 22.45
C THR A 59 -24.78 -16.84 21.48
N ALA A 60 -26.05 -16.47 21.74
CA ALA A 60 -26.75 -15.50 20.91
C ALA A 60 -26.07 -14.12 20.91
N ALA A 61 -25.66 -13.62 22.07
CA ALA A 61 -24.91 -12.35 22.19
C ALA A 61 -23.56 -12.42 21.44
N SER A 62 -22.86 -13.55 21.54
CA SER A 62 -21.60 -13.76 20.81
C SER A 62 -21.81 -13.81 19.29
N MET A 63 -22.91 -14.41 18.83
CA MET A 63 -23.28 -14.44 17.40
C MET A 63 -23.62 -13.06 16.85
N GLU A 64 -24.31 -12.21 17.63
CA GLU A 64 -24.58 -10.82 17.27
C GLU A 64 -23.27 -10.01 17.15
N GLN A 65 -22.35 -10.18 18.10
CA GLN A 65 -21.03 -9.54 18.05
C GLN A 65 -20.22 -10.02 16.85
N LEU A 66 -20.20 -11.34 16.56
CA LEU A 66 -19.56 -11.88 15.37
C LEU A 66 -20.18 -11.33 14.08
N GLY A 67 -21.50 -11.22 14.00
CA GLY A 67 -22.20 -10.62 12.86
C GLY A 67 -21.75 -9.16 12.61
N SER A 68 -21.67 -8.38 13.68
CA SER A 68 -21.16 -6.99 13.62
C SER A 68 -19.70 -6.95 13.14
N THR A 69 -18.84 -7.81 13.68
CA THR A 69 -17.43 -7.90 13.29
C THR A 69 -17.26 -8.31 11.82
N VAL A 70 -18.05 -9.29 11.36
CA VAL A 70 -18.04 -9.73 9.95
C VAL A 70 -18.44 -8.58 9.02
N LYS A 71 -19.50 -7.83 9.39
CA LYS A 71 -19.91 -6.64 8.61
C LYS A 71 -18.81 -5.59 8.57
N GLN A 72 -18.20 -5.28 9.71
CA GLN A 72 -17.08 -4.32 9.76
C GLN A 72 -15.89 -4.78 8.92
N ASN A 73 -15.56 -6.09 8.94
CA ASN A 73 -14.49 -6.64 8.11
C ASN A 73 -14.81 -6.55 6.61
N ALA A 74 -16.07 -6.76 6.23
CA ALA A 74 -16.50 -6.57 4.85
C ALA A 74 -16.34 -5.11 4.39
N ASP A 75 -16.76 -4.15 5.22
CA ASP A 75 -16.60 -2.72 4.94
C ASP A 75 -15.11 -2.33 4.85
N ASN A 76 -14.28 -2.85 5.76
CA ASN A 76 -12.83 -2.65 5.73
C ASN A 76 -12.18 -3.22 4.45
N ALA A 77 -12.62 -4.40 4.00
CA ALA A 77 -12.13 -5.01 2.76
C ALA A 77 -12.48 -4.15 1.53
N ILE A 78 -13.70 -3.61 1.47
CA ILE A 78 -14.12 -2.68 0.41
C ILE A 78 -13.24 -1.41 0.44
N HIS A 79 -12.99 -0.87 1.63
CA HIS A 79 -12.15 0.31 1.81
C HIS A 79 -10.69 0.07 1.38
N ALA A 80 -10.12 -1.09 1.75
CA ALA A 80 -8.78 -1.51 1.35
C ALA A 80 -8.66 -1.68 -0.16
N ASN A 81 -9.67 -2.30 -0.81
CA ASN A 81 -9.72 -2.44 -2.26
C ASN A 81 -9.72 -1.07 -2.97
N ARG A 82 -10.55 -0.12 -2.49
CA ARG A 82 -10.59 1.24 -3.05
C ARG A 82 -9.26 1.97 -2.88
N LEU A 83 -8.60 1.82 -1.72
CA LEU A 83 -7.29 2.41 -1.45
C LEU A 83 -6.21 1.83 -2.37
N ALA A 84 -6.21 0.51 -2.56
CA ALA A 84 -5.29 -0.17 -3.48
C ALA A 84 -5.49 0.30 -4.94
N HIS A 85 -6.74 0.46 -5.38
CA HIS A 85 -7.04 0.99 -6.71
C HIS A 85 -6.58 2.45 -6.88
N SER A 86 -6.80 3.29 -5.85
CA SER A 86 -6.31 4.67 -5.85
C SER A 86 -4.78 4.73 -5.89
N ALA A 87 -4.10 3.90 -5.10
CA ALA A 87 -2.63 3.80 -5.11
C ALA A 87 -2.09 3.36 -6.48
N SER A 88 -2.74 2.39 -7.12
CA SER A 88 -2.39 1.95 -8.48
C SER A 88 -2.53 3.10 -9.50
N THR A 89 -3.62 3.87 -9.42
CA THR A 89 -3.83 5.02 -10.30
C THR A 89 -2.76 6.10 -10.11
N VAL A 90 -2.42 6.43 -8.86
CA VAL A 90 -1.36 7.40 -8.54
C VAL A 90 0.00 6.91 -9.03
N ALA A 91 0.30 5.61 -8.85
CA ALA A 91 1.55 5.03 -9.36
C ALA A 91 1.65 5.11 -10.90
N GLN A 92 0.54 4.86 -11.60
CA GLN A 92 0.49 4.97 -13.05
C GLN A 92 0.68 6.41 -13.52
N GLN A 93 0.01 7.37 -12.90
CA GLN A 93 0.23 8.80 -13.17
C GLN A 93 1.67 9.24 -12.88
N GLY A 94 2.27 8.71 -11.81
CA GLY A 94 3.69 8.92 -11.50
C GLY A 94 4.59 8.42 -12.62
N GLY A 95 4.35 7.22 -13.14
CA GLY A 95 5.06 6.66 -14.29
C GLY A 95 4.95 7.52 -15.55
N ASP A 96 3.74 8.02 -15.85
CA ASP A 96 3.52 8.92 -17.00
C ASP A 96 4.31 10.24 -16.87
N VAL A 97 4.35 10.82 -15.67
CA VAL A 97 5.15 12.02 -15.39
C VAL A 97 6.64 11.74 -15.55
N VAL A 98 7.13 10.62 -15.06
CA VAL A 98 8.53 10.19 -15.22
C VAL A 98 8.89 10.05 -16.70
N ALA A 99 8.03 9.42 -17.50
CA ALA A 99 8.23 9.29 -18.95
C ALA A 99 8.29 10.66 -19.68
N MET A 100 7.45 11.62 -19.27
CA MET A 100 7.51 12.99 -19.78
C MET A 100 8.83 13.70 -19.40
N VAL A 101 9.33 13.49 -18.17
CA VAL A 101 10.62 14.04 -17.73
C VAL A 101 11.75 13.48 -18.58
N VAL A 102 11.80 12.16 -18.84
CA VAL A 102 12.82 11.53 -19.71
C VAL A 102 12.78 12.14 -21.11
N THR A 103 11.59 12.30 -21.69
CA THR A 103 11.44 12.92 -23.01
C THR A 103 11.97 14.36 -23.02
N THR A 104 11.61 15.17 -22.00
CA THR A 104 12.10 16.54 -21.88
C THR A 104 13.61 16.61 -21.73
N MET A 105 14.22 15.71 -20.94
CA MET A 105 15.68 15.63 -20.79
C MET A 105 16.37 15.29 -22.11
N LYS A 106 15.78 14.41 -22.92
CA LYS A 106 16.27 14.11 -24.25
C LYS A 106 16.24 15.34 -25.18
N ASP A 107 15.14 16.09 -25.17
CA ASP A 107 14.99 17.31 -25.97
C ASP A 107 16.00 18.39 -25.55
N ILE A 108 16.28 18.52 -24.23
CA ILE A 108 17.32 19.41 -23.71
C ILE A 108 18.71 18.97 -24.19
N ASN A 109 18.98 17.66 -24.17
CA ASN A 109 20.26 17.12 -24.67
C ASN A 109 20.46 17.44 -26.16
N ASP A 110 19.46 17.19 -26.99
CA ASP A 110 19.49 17.45 -28.44
C ASP A 110 19.64 18.95 -28.74
N SER A 111 18.97 19.81 -27.98
CA SER A 111 19.10 21.26 -28.08
C SER A 111 20.50 21.74 -27.68
N SER A 112 21.05 21.18 -26.61
CA SER A 112 22.41 21.49 -26.13
C SER A 112 23.50 21.08 -27.13
N ARG A 113 23.32 19.95 -27.82
CA ARG A 113 24.21 19.55 -28.91
C ARG A 113 24.17 20.55 -30.09
N LYS A 114 22.99 21.01 -30.49
CA LYS A 114 22.84 22.06 -31.51
C LYS A 114 23.52 23.36 -31.09
N ILE A 115 23.41 23.76 -29.83
CA ILE A 115 24.10 24.93 -29.30
C ILE A 115 25.62 24.75 -29.38
N ASN A 116 26.15 23.56 -29.05
CA ASN A 116 27.58 23.26 -29.15
C ASN A 116 28.09 23.38 -30.57
N ASP A 117 27.30 22.96 -31.57
CA ASP A 117 27.64 23.12 -33.00
C ASP A 117 27.67 24.60 -33.38
N ILE A 118 26.68 25.39 -32.95
CA ILE A 118 26.64 26.85 -33.20
C ILE A 118 27.85 27.53 -32.58
N ILE A 119 28.21 27.20 -31.34
CA ILE A 119 29.37 27.79 -30.65
C ILE A 119 30.68 27.41 -31.40
N SER A 120 30.77 26.22 -31.97
CA SER A 120 31.93 25.81 -32.78
C SER A 120 32.03 26.65 -34.07
N VAL A 121 30.91 27.01 -34.66
CA VAL A 121 30.89 27.94 -35.82
C VAL A 121 31.30 29.36 -35.38
N ILE A 122 30.82 29.85 -34.24
CA ILE A 122 31.21 31.17 -33.69
C ILE A 122 32.70 31.24 -33.41
N ASP A 123 33.30 30.22 -32.83
CA ASP A 123 34.75 30.11 -32.61
C ASP A 123 35.52 30.15 -33.93
N GLY A 124 35.03 29.40 -34.92
CA GLY A 124 35.56 29.46 -36.30
C GLY A 124 35.51 30.86 -36.91
N ILE A 125 34.40 31.58 -36.79
CA ILE A 125 34.23 32.96 -37.26
C ILE A 125 35.19 33.90 -36.51
N ALA A 126 35.31 33.75 -35.19
CA ALA A 126 36.24 34.54 -34.41
C ALA A 126 37.69 34.32 -34.84
N PHE A 127 38.08 33.07 -35.11
CA PHE A 127 39.39 32.76 -35.65
C PHE A 127 39.62 33.40 -37.04
N GLN A 128 38.67 33.27 -37.97
CA GLN A 128 38.76 33.90 -39.29
C GLN A 128 38.86 35.42 -39.20
N THR A 129 38.05 36.03 -38.32
CA THR A 129 38.06 37.48 -38.07
C THR A 129 39.41 37.92 -37.50
N ASN A 130 40.01 37.16 -36.58
CA ASN A 130 41.34 37.43 -36.05
C ASN A 130 42.44 37.41 -37.17
N ILE A 131 42.35 36.42 -38.08
CA ILE A 131 43.29 36.35 -39.21
C ILE A 131 43.09 37.51 -40.21
N LEU A 132 41.81 37.87 -40.53
CA LEU A 132 41.48 39.04 -41.35
C LEU A 132 42.02 40.35 -40.75
N ALA A 133 41.81 40.53 -39.44
CA ALA A 133 42.32 41.68 -38.71
C ALA A 133 43.86 41.76 -38.73
N LEU A 134 44.52 40.60 -38.57
CA LEU A 134 45.97 40.52 -38.68
C LEU A 134 46.47 40.93 -40.09
N ASN A 135 45.84 40.40 -41.13
CA ASN A 135 46.17 40.73 -42.50
C ASN A 135 45.97 42.24 -42.80
N ALA A 136 44.87 42.83 -42.28
CA ALA A 136 44.59 44.25 -42.35
C ALA A 136 45.62 45.11 -41.61
N ALA A 137 46.07 44.66 -40.41
CA ALA A 137 47.13 45.35 -39.66
C ALA A 137 48.47 45.34 -40.41
N VAL A 138 48.82 44.23 -41.06
CA VAL A 138 50.04 44.10 -41.90
C VAL A 138 49.98 45.05 -43.09
N GLU A 139 48.84 45.11 -43.78
CA GLU A 139 48.68 45.99 -44.96
C GLU A 139 48.65 47.47 -44.54
N ALA A 140 48.07 47.80 -43.39
CA ALA A 140 48.12 49.12 -42.80
C ALA A 140 49.56 49.56 -42.49
N ALA A 141 50.39 48.65 -41.92
CA ALA A 141 51.81 48.91 -41.69
C ALA A 141 52.56 49.13 -43.02
N ARG A 142 52.22 48.45 -44.06
CA ARG A 142 52.80 48.55 -45.42
C ARG A 142 52.49 49.92 -46.05
N ALA A 143 51.33 50.50 -45.75
CA ALA A 143 50.91 51.81 -46.26
C ALA A 143 51.57 53.00 -45.51
N GLY A 144 52.43 52.73 -44.50
CA GLY A 144 53.14 53.76 -43.76
C GLY A 144 52.25 54.74 -43.03
N ASP A 145 52.56 56.04 -43.04
CA ASP A 145 51.78 57.09 -42.34
C ASP A 145 50.30 57.15 -42.79
N GLN A 146 49.97 56.79 -44.01
CA GLN A 146 48.60 56.79 -44.53
C GLN A 146 47.77 55.63 -43.99
N GLY A 147 48.44 54.59 -43.45
CA GLY A 147 47.75 53.39 -42.87
C GLY A 147 47.46 53.47 -41.37
N ARG A 148 47.91 54.52 -40.64
CA ARG A 148 47.79 54.59 -39.18
C ARG A 148 46.37 54.43 -38.64
N GLY A 149 45.38 55.06 -39.27
CA GLY A 149 43.97 54.92 -38.89
C GLY A 149 43.45 53.50 -39.09
N PHE A 150 43.84 52.84 -40.17
CA PHE A 150 43.47 51.41 -40.40
C PHE A 150 44.16 50.45 -39.44
N ALA A 151 45.39 50.72 -39.01
CA ALA A 151 46.09 49.91 -38.03
C ALA A 151 45.37 49.86 -36.66
N VAL A 152 44.82 51.02 -36.23
CA VAL A 152 44.05 51.12 -35.00
C VAL A 152 42.78 50.26 -35.09
N VAL A 153 42.03 50.40 -36.19
CA VAL A 153 40.79 49.61 -36.41
C VAL A 153 41.10 48.11 -36.46
N ALA A 154 42.16 47.74 -37.21
CA ALA A 154 42.58 46.36 -37.31
C ALA A 154 42.95 45.73 -35.93
N SER A 155 43.66 46.53 -35.09
CA SER A 155 43.97 46.13 -33.71
C SER A 155 42.72 45.92 -32.85
N GLU A 156 41.71 46.83 -32.96
CA GLU A 156 40.47 46.71 -32.22
C GLU A 156 39.64 45.51 -32.67
N VAL A 157 39.52 45.29 -33.99
CA VAL A 157 38.83 44.12 -34.56
C VAL A 157 39.51 42.84 -34.12
N ARG A 158 40.84 42.81 -34.06
CA ARG A 158 41.61 41.65 -33.55
C ARG A 158 41.35 41.37 -32.09
N ASN A 159 41.32 42.42 -31.25
CA ASN A 159 41.00 42.32 -29.83
C ASN A 159 39.57 41.75 -29.66
N LEU A 160 38.58 42.29 -30.39
CA LEU A 160 37.21 41.84 -30.36
C LEU A 160 37.10 40.33 -30.77
N ALA A 161 37.80 39.93 -31.81
CA ALA A 161 37.84 38.56 -32.28
C ALA A 161 38.41 37.60 -31.19
N GLN A 162 39.50 38.01 -30.52
CA GLN A 162 40.10 37.22 -29.42
C GLN A 162 39.13 37.10 -28.21
N ARG A 163 38.45 38.19 -27.89
CA ARG A 163 37.43 38.17 -26.82
C ARG A 163 36.25 37.29 -27.18
N SER A 164 35.80 37.32 -28.44
CA SER A 164 34.71 36.46 -28.93
C SER A 164 35.09 34.97 -28.88
N ALA A 165 36.34 34.62 -29.27
CA ALA A 165 36.81 33.23 -29.15
C ALA A 165 36.92 32.76 -27.69
N ALA A 166 37.37 33.64 -26.79
CA ALA A 166 37.40 33.30 -25.37
C ALA A 166 35.98 33.06 -24.78
N ALA A 167 35.01 33.93 -25.13
CA ALA A 167 33.61 33.77 -24.73
C ALA A 167 32.98 32.49 -25.33
N ALA A 168 33.25 32.20 -26.60
CA ALA A 168 32.78 30.97 -27.22
C ALA A 168 33.30 29.72 -26.51
N LYS A 169 34.55 29.70 -26.09
CA LYS A 169 35.18 28.59 -25.35
C LYS A 169 34.51 28.42 -23.96
N GLU A 170 34.26 29.53 -23.28
CA GLU A 170 33.56 29.49 -21.97
C GLU A 170 32.15 28.93 -22.12
N ILE A 171 31.35 29.42 -23.10
CA ILE A 171 30.00 28.90 -23.36
C ILE A 171 30.07 27.40 -23.71
N LYS A 172 31.03 26.97 -24.53
CA LYS A 172 31.21 25.56 -24.87
C LYS A 172 31.41 24.68 -23.61
N GLN A 173 32.19 25.15 -22.67
CA GLN A 173 32.42 24.45 -21.41
C GLN A 173 31.13 24.34 -20.61
N LEU A 174 30.38 25.46 -20.46
CA LEU A 174 29.09 25.46 -19.73
C LEU A 174 28.05 24.51 -20.36
N ILE A 175 28.00 24.46 -21.69
CA ILE A 175 27.11 23.53 -22.41
C ILE A 175 27.54 22.09 -22.20
N THR A 176 28.82 21.79 -22.22
CA THR A 176 29.36 20.43 -21.98
C THR A 176 29.01 19.97 -20.53
N GLU A 177 29.18 20.84 -19.55
CA GLU A 177 28.77 20.56 -18.16
C GLU A 177 27.26 20.36 -18.03
N SER A 178 26.47 21.16 -18.75
CA SER A 178 25.01 21.04 -18.74
C SER A 178 24.53 19.71 -19.33
N VAL A 179 25.13 19.28 -20.46
CA VAL A 179 24.87 17.97 -21.07
C VAL A 179 25.18 16.84 -20.09
N GLY A 180 26.34 16.89 -19.44
CA GLY A 180 26.71 15.87 -18.44
C GLY A 180 25.73 15.79 -17.26
N ARG A 181 25.21 16.93 -16.78
CA ARG A 181 24.17 16.97 -15.73
C ARG A 181 22.84 16.39 -16.20
N VAL A 182 22.45 16.67 -17.44
CA VAL A 182 21.23 16.12 -18.05
C VAL A 182 21.34 14.61 -18.22
N GLU A 183 22.47 14.11 -18.73
CA GLU A 183 22.72 12.66 -18.88
C GLU A 183 22.69 11.94 -17.53
N HIS A 184 23.32 12.52 -16.51
CA HIS A 184 23.27 11.99 -15.14
C HIS A 184 21.83 12.00 -14.57
N GLY A 185 21.09 13.09 -14.81
CA GLY A 185 19.68 13.19 -14.38
C GLY A 185 18.82 12.12 -15.05
N THR A 186 18.97 11.90 -16.36
CA THR A 186 18.26 10.85 -17.11
C THR A 186 18.56 9.46 -16.54
N ALA A 187 19.82 9.15 -16.24
CA ALA A 187 20.20 7.87 -15.67
C ALA A 187 19.64 7.63 -14.25
N LEU A 188 19.41 8.69 -13.47
CA LEU A 188 18.73 8.59 -12.16
C LEU A 188 17.24 8.33 -12.31
N VAL A 189 16.60 8.97 -13.28
CA VAL A 189 15.18 8.81 -13.57
C VAL A 189 14.88 7.41 -14.10
N ASP A 190 15.73 6.88 -15.00
CA ASP A 190 15.62 5.50 -15.52
C ASP A 190 15.74 4.42 -14.44
N LYS A 191 16.39 4.74 -13.31
CA LYS A 191 16.46 3.80 -12.16
C LYS A 191 15.27 3.91 -11.23
N ALA A 192 14.52 4.99 -11.31
CA ALA A 192 13.38 5.27 -10.44
C ALA A 192 12.04 4.82 -11.05
N GLY A 193 11.97 4.60 -12.35
CA GLY A 193 10.84 4.06 -13.11
C GLY A 193 11.02 2.59 -13.39
#